data_4f37556d829b8bc5de52700891627cc8
#
_entry.id   4f37556d829b8bc5de52700891627cc8
#
_cell.length_a   1.000
_cell.length_b   1.000
_cell.length_c   1.000
_cell.angle_alpha   90.00
_cell.angle_beta   90.00
_cell.angle_gamma   90.00
#
_symmetry.space_group_name_H-M   'P 1'
#
loop_
_entity.id
_entity.type
_entity.pdbx_description
1 polymer ?
#
loop_
_entity_poly.entity_id
_entity_poly.type
_entity_poly.pdbx_seq_one_letter_code
_entity_poly.pdbx_strand_id
1 'polypeptide(L)'
;LDVQDELFQFAAREPWRGALFYAALAVLFGLYLYACRRLSRRPAAGRPGILAIGLWTALFCLILIPTQPITSSDVYGYTFQGRIVAMLGQNPFIHLYRDFSGDPFYFIVTFRHLPASTGYGPLWILIDAALGWLARNGLLVNLVLFKALAAGLHLAATGLIYAILGRLSPERRLIGTLFYAWNPLLLYELVVNAHNDAALAALVLLGFLFLSRQRGLLAVPCLIAAALVKPVALLWLPPVALWLLAHEPHWPARARRAIWIAVLALLPAILAYAPFWQGVDTFQGLLVQSNIFGNSLPALLIQLGRALWPAAGAGPGSAVVQGIKLLTVVLFAPFYLWQLWLAWRAGRTASLAGLVRAGFDVMLFYLLFVGFQLWPWYLTWLLVPAALLPAADNWRRRLALVLCASTPLLYFPFGWQWARQNLPPWSLALVAALPLLSLALWAVAHYWRRAAAGPGLRS
;
A
#
# COMPACT_ATOMS: atom_id res chain seq x y z
N LEU A 1 2.20 -13.49 28.25
CA LEU A 1 1.80 -12.12 27.98
C LEU A 1 1.73 -11.95 26.47
N ASP A 2 0.56 -11.62 25.96
CA ASP A 2 0.36 -11.38 24.53
C ASP A 2 0.82 -9.94 24.25
N VAL A 3 1.98 -9.76 23.59
CA VAL A 3 2.56 -8.43 23.31
C VAL A 3 1.56 -7.53 22.58
N GLN A 4 0.65 -8.13 21.78
CA GLN A 4 -0.44 -7.38 21.17
C GLN A 4 -1.48 -6.92 22.19
N ASP A 5 -1.88 -7.80 23.10
CA ASP A 5 -2.84 -7.39 24.13
C ASP A 5 -2.27 -6.26 24.98
N GLU A 6 -0.96 -6.23 25.25
CA GLU A 6 -0.36 -5.13 26.02
C GLU A 6 -0.19 -3.85 25.19
N LEU A 7 0.25 -3.92 23.92
CA LEU A 7 0.45 -2.75 23.09
C LEU A 7 -0.87 -2.12 22.61
N PHE A 8 -1.82 -2.95 22.17
CA PHE A 8 -3.18 -2.49 21.86
C PHE A 8 -3.96 -2.10 23.12
N GLN A 9 -3.78 -2.79 24.22
CA GLN A 9 -4.42 -2.46 25.51
C GLN A 9 -3.88 -1.15 26.07
N PHE A 10 -2.60 -0.79 25.87
CA PHE A 10 -2.08 0.50 26.32
C PHE A 10 -2.80 1.68 25.66
N ALA A 11 -3.06 1.60 24.36
CA ALA A 11 -3.84 2.60 23.64
C ALA A 11 -5.36 2.44 23.86
N ALA A 12 -5.82 1.21 24.12
CA ALA A 12 -7.21 0.80 24.11
C ALA A 12 -7.96 0.93 25.45
N ARG A 13 -7.22 0.99 26.56
CA ARG A 13 -7.84 1.05 27.90
C ARG A 13 -8.39 2.43 28.26
N GLU A 14 -7.81 3.48 27.71
CA GLU A 14 -8.10 4.86 28.09
C GLU A 14 -8.51 5.70 26.89
N PRO A 15 -9.75 6.17 26.78
CA PRO A 15 -10.23 6.97 25.64
C PRO A 15 -9.38 8.20 25.33
N TRP A 16 -8.81 8.85 26.36
CA TRP A 16 -7.98 10.03 26.19
C TRP A 16 -6.69 9.78 25.42
N ARG A 17 -6.10 8.58 25.52
CA ARG A 17 -4.87 8.22 24.77
C ARG A 17 -5.10 8.22 23.28
N GLY A 18 -6.24 7.73 22.87
CA GLY A 18 -6.58 7.79 21.47
C GLY A 18 -7.00 9.17 20.99
N ALA A 19 -7.69 9.93 21.83
CA ALA A 19 -7.94 11.33 21.51
C ALA A 19 -6.59 12.07 21.29
N LEU A 20 -5.59 11.80 22.12
CA LEU A 20 -4.24 12.33 21.97
C LEU A 20 -3.58 11.86 20.66
N PHE A 21 -3.70 10.58 20.29
CA PHE A 21 -3.18 10.04 19.04
C PHE A 21 -3.78 10.76 17.83
N TYR A 22 -5.11 10.91 17.78
CA TYR A 22 -5.77 11.61 16.66
C TYR A 22 -5.49 13.11 16.66
N ALA A 23 -5.40 13.75 17.83
CA ALA A 23 -5.00 15.15 17.94
C ALA A 23 -3.58 15.38 17.40
N ALA A 24 -2.62 14.53 17.80
CA ALA A 24 -1.26 14.57 17.29
C ALA A 24 -1.22 14.37 15.77
N LEU A 25 -1.95 13.38 15.25
CA LEU A 25 -2.02 13.12 13.82
C LEU A 25 -2.64 14.31 13.06
N ALA A 26 -3.70 14.93 13.60
CA ALA A 26 -4.32 16.13 13.01
C ALA A 26 -3.34 17.31 12.96
N VAL A 27 -2.55 17.54 14.02
CA VAL A 27 -1.50 18.56 14.05
C VAL A 27 -0.43 18.26 12.98
N LEU A 28 0.04 17.01 12.91
CA LEU A 28 1.04 16.60 11.90
C LEU A 28 0.51 16.81 10.47
N PHE A 29 -0.74 16.44 10.18
CA PHE A 29 -1.37 16.74 8.89
C PHE A 29 -1.50 18.24 8.64
N GLY A 30 -1.84 19.03 9.65
CA GLY A 30 -1.91 20.50 9.56
C GLY A 30 -0.55 21.11 9.18
N LEU A 31 0.53 20.71 9.87
CA LEU A 31 1.90 21.14 9.58
C LEU A 31 2.37 20.68 8.20
N TYR A 32 2.09 19.46 7.83
CA TYR A 32 2.38 18.92 6.50
C TYR A 32 1.68 19.71 5.39
N LEU A 33 0.37 19.97 5.52
CA LEU A 33 -0.38 20.77 4.56
C LEU A 33 0.12 22.21 4.49
N TYR A 34 0.51 22.79 5.62
CA TYR A 34 1.16 24.10 5.66
C TYR A 34 2.49 24.10 4.89
N ALA A 35 3.35 23.11 5.11
CA ALA A 35 4.61 22.95 4.37
C ALA A 35 4.37 22.81 2.85
N CYS A 36 3.40 21.97 2.44
CA CYS A 36 3.00 21.84 1.05
C CYS A 36 2.52 23.17 0.44
N ARG A 37 1.67 23.91 1.14
CA ARG A 37 1.17 25.23 0.70
C ARG A 37 2.29 26.27 0.61
N ARG A 38 3.19 26.28 1.60
CA ARG A 38 4.33 27.21 1.64
C ARG A 38 5.25 26.98 0.44
N LEU A 39 5.61 25.71 0.18
CA LEU A 39 6.47 25.33 -0.94
C LEU A 39 5.81 25.62 -2.30
N SER A 40 4.49 25.42 -2.42
CA SER A 40 3.74 25.74 -3.64
C SER A 40 3.71 27.23 -3.95
N ARG A 41 3.70 28.09 -2.93
CA ARG A 41 3.67 29.56 -3.11
C ARG A 41 5.04 30.18 -3.32
N ARG A 42 6.08 29.57 -2.77
CA ARG A 42 7.48 30.02 -2.87
C ARG A 42 8.33 28.82 -3.20
N PRO A 43 8.39 28.42 -4.48
CA PRO A 43 9.21 27.27 -4.87
C PRO A 43 10.65 27.54 -4.49
N ALA A 44 11.21 26.71 -3.62
CA ALA A 44 12.63 26.72 -3.31
C ALA A 44 13.39 26.37 -4.59
N ALA A 45 14.45 27.12 -4.91
CA ALA A 45 15.24 26.87 -6.10
C ALA A 45 16.27 25.76 -5.86
N GLY A 46 16.29 24.75 -6.71
CA GLY A 46 17.42 23.86 -6.92
C GLY A 46 17.81 22.89 -5.81
N ARG A 47 19.12 22.61 -5.72
CA ARG A 47 19.74 21.67 -4.77
C ARG A 47 19.45 21.91 -3.28
N PRO A 48 19.40 23.14 -2.75
CA PRO A 48 19.08 23.36 -1.34
C PRO A 48 17.72 22.81 -0.93
N GLY A 49 16.71 22.89 -1.81
CA GLY A 49 15.36 22.41 -1.49
C GLY A 49 15.28 20.90 -1.30
N ILE A 50 15.93 20.11 -2.17
CA ILE A 50 15.91 18.63 -2.03
C ILE A 50 16.77 18.17 -0.85
N LEU A 51 17.90 18.84 -0.58
CA LEU A 51 18.71 18.53 0.59
C LEU A 51 17.92 18.77 1.89
N ALA A 52 17.20 19.89 1.99
CA ALA A 52 16.35 20.15 3.14
C ALA A 52 15.24 19.08 3.29
N ILE A 53 14.52 18.73 2.21
CA ILE A 53 13.52 17.67 2.26
C ILE A 53 14.16 16.34 2.70
N GLY A 54 15.30 15.95 2.13
CA GLY A 54 15.98 14.70 2.45
C GLY A 54 16.48 14.65 3.90
N LEU A 55 17.14 15.70 4.36
CA LEU A 55 17.66 15.78 5.73
C LEU A 55 16.55 15.73 6.79
N TRP A 56 15.47 16.49 6.60
CA TRP A 56 14.32 16.43 7.50
C TRP A 56 13.62 15.09 7.45
N THR A 57 13.48 14.48 6.27
CA THR A 57 12.91 13.11 6.15
C THR A 57 13.79 12.11 6.91
N ALA A 58 15.12 12.19 6.75
CA ALA A 58 16.04 11.32 7.48
C ALA A 58 15.94 11.53 8.99
N LEU A 59 15.85 12.78 9.45
CA LEU A 59 15.66 13.10 10.86
C LEU A 59 14.32 12.54 11.39
N PHE A 60 13.23 12.70 10.65
CA PHE A 60 11.94 12.09 11.03
C PHE A 60 12.05 10.57 11.14
N CYS A 61 12.68 9.90 10.17
CA CYS A 61 12.91 8.47 10.21
C CYS A 61 13.74 8.06 11.46
N LEU A 62 14.81 8.79 11.76
CA LEU A 62 15.67 8.51 12.93
C LEU A 62 14.89 8.63 14.25
N ILE A 63 14.01 9.64 14.37
CA ILE A 63 13.15 9.82 15.55
C ILE A 63 12.11 8.71 15.65
N LEU A 64 11.60 8.21 14.51
CA LEU A 64 10.53 7.22 14.47
C LEU A 64 11.02 5.77 14.60
N ILE A 65 12.27 5.46 14.27
CA ILE A 65 12.84 4.09 14.41
C ILE A 65 12.71 3.55 15.84
N PRO A 66 13.04 4.28 16.93
CA PRO A 66 12.94 3.75 18.29
C PRO A 66 11.50 3.65 18.83
N THR A 67 10.49 4.19 18.12
CA THR A 67 9.10 4.12 18.57
C THR A 67 8.52 2.71 18.41
N GLN A 68 7.62 2.28 19.25
CA GLN A 68 6.94 0.98 19.10
C GLN A 68 5.85 1.05 18.03
N PRO A 69 5.63 -0.02 17.23
CA PRO A 69 4.46 -0.15 16.38
C PRO A 69 3.23 -0.36 17.28
N ILE A 70 2.25 0.55 17.19
CA ILE A 70 1.06 0.55 18.07
C ILE A 70 -0.25 0.26 17.34
N THR A 71 -0.28 0.32 16.02
CA THR A 71 -1.51 0.13 15.24
C THR A 71 -1.46 -1.07 14.29
N SER A 72 -0.30 -1.72 14.18
CA SER A 72 -0.13 -2.92 13.38
C SER A 72 0.88 -3.87 14.02
N SER A 73 0.62 -5.15 13.87
CA SER A 73 1.49 -6.24 14.32
C SER A 73 2.25 -6.91 13.18
N ASP A 74 2.15 -6.41 11.97
CA ASP A 74 2.73 -7.05 10.78
C ASP A 74 4.23 -7.28 10.94
N VAL A 75 4.98 -6.33 11.52
CA VAL A 75 6.43 -6.45 11.74
C VAL A 75 6.81 -7.62 12.65
N TYR A 76 5.94 -7.99 13.59
CA TYR A 76 6.14 -9.17 14.43
C TYR A 76 5.88 -10.45 13.62
N GLY A 77 4.89 -10.41 12.71
CA GLY A 77 4.67 -11.47 11.74
C GLY A 77 5.89 -11.68 10.83
N TYR A 78 6.46 -10.60 10.27
CA TYR A 78 7.69 -10.66 9.46
C TYR A 78 8.86 -11.24 10.24
N THR A 79 9.04 -10.78 11.49
CA THR A 79 10.07 -11.31 12.39
C THR A 79 9.96 -12.83 12.55
N PHE A 80 8.76 -13.34 12.77
CA PHE A 80 8.54 -14.75 12.97
C PHE A 80 8.66 -15.55 11.67
N GLN A 81 8.17 -15.03 10.54
CA GLN A 81 8.34 -15.63 9.21
C GLN A 81 9.83 -15.76 8.84
N GLY A 82 10.61 -14.71 9.07
CA GLY A 82 12.04 -14.74 8.88
C GLY A 82 12.73 -15.80 9.73
N ARG A 83 12.29 -15.98 10.97
CA ARG A 83 12.79 -16.99 11.88
C ARG A 83 12.44 -18.41 11.44
N ILE A 84 11.22 -18.65 10.93
CA ILE A 84 10.80 -19.95 10.37
C ILE A 84 11.77 -20.40 9.28
N VAL A 85 12.18 -19.49 8.39
CA VAL A 85 13.11 -19.82 7.31
C VAL A 85 14.55 -19.89 7.81
N ALA A 86 15.04 -18.85 8.48
CA ALA A 86 16.45 -18.70 8.78
C ALA A 86 16.95 -19.57 9.94
N MET A 87 16.10 -19.86 10.94
CA MET A 87 16.47 -20.57 12.16
C MET A 87 15.91 -21.99 12.19
N LEU A 88 14.71 -22.20 11.65
CA LEU A 88 14.03 -23.48 11.70
C LEU A 88 14.13 -24.25 10.37
N GLY A 89 14.62 -23.62 9.30
CA GLY A 89 14.80 -24.23 7.97
C GLY A 89 13.49 -24.70 7.33
N GLN A 90 12.35 -24.09 7.70
CA GLN A 90 11.02 -24.52 7.27
C GLN A 90 10.41 -23.55 6.25
N ASN A 91 9.45 -24.05 5.47
CA ASN A 91 8.77 -23.30 4.43
C ASN A 91 7.52 -22.60 4.98
N PRO A 92 7.48 -21.25 5.11
CA PRO A 92 6.35 -20.53 5.69
C PRO A 92 5.12 -20.48 4.78
N PHE A 93 5.18 -20.95 3.54
CA PHE A 93 4.04 -21.01 2.65
C PHE A 93 3.09 -22.18 2.94
N ILE A 94 3.61 -23.24 3.55
CA ILE A 94 2.85 -24.48 3.83
C ILE A 94 2.71 -24.78 5.31
N HIS A 95 3.61 -24.27 6.16
CA HIS A 95 3.52 -24.46 7.61
C HIS A 95 2.70 -23.36 8.26
N LEU A 96 1.96 -23.72 9.32
CA LEU A 96 1.17 -22.78 10.10
C LEU A 96 2.00 -22.24 11.27
N TYR A 97 1.71 -21.04 11.73
CA TYR A 97 2.38 -20.48 12.91
C TYR A 97 2.30 -21.40 14.13
N ARG A 98 1.15 -22.07 14.35
CA ARG A 98 0.93 -22.99 15.49
C ARG A 98 1.84 -24.23 15.47
N ASP A 99 2.39 -24.60 14.31
CA ASP A 99 3.31 -25.74 14.19
C ASP A 99 4.64 -25.45 14.92
N PHE A 100 4.90 -24.17 15.21
CA PHE A 100 6.08 -23.68 15.91
C PHE A 100 5.78 -23.12 17.30
N SER A 101 4.74 -23.62 17.96
CA SER A 101 4.30 -23.14 19.29
C SER A 101 5.34 -23.26 20.40
N GLY A 102 6.34 -24.12 20.22
CA GLY A 102 7.49 -24.25 21.13
C GLY A 102 8.63 -23.25 20.89
N ASP A 103 8.57 -22.42 19.85
CA ASP A 103 9.59 -21.42 19.58
C ASP A 103 9.49 -20.24 20.57
N PRO A 104 10.64 -19.74 21.11
CA PRO A 104 10.64 -18.63 22.07
C PRO A 104 9.97 -17.35 21.57
N PHE A 105 9.85 -17.16 20.24
CA PHE A 105 9.22 -15.97 19.66
C PHE A 105 7.74 -16.18 19.29
N TYR A 106 7.19 -17.36 19.52
CA TYR A 106 5.78 -17.63 19.20
C TYR A 106 4.81 -16.67 19.89
N PHE A 107 5.16 -16.13 21.05
CA PHE A 107 4.32 -15.18 21.79
C PHE A 107 4.06 -13.85 21.05
N ILE A 108 4.96 -13.44 20.13
CA ILE A 108 4.77 -12.20 19.35
C ILE A 108 3.78 -12.38 18.19
N VAL A 109 3.42 -13.61 17.82
CA VAL A 109 2.55 -13.89 16.67
C VAL A 109 1.09 -13.68 17.08
N THR A 110 0.42 -12.78 16.39
CA THR A 110 -0.97 -12.44 16.69
C THR A 110 -1.98 -13.19 15.84
N PHE A 111 -1.60 -13.55 14.62
CA PHE A 111 -2.47 -14.26 13.67
C PHE A 111 -2.28 -15.78 13.72
N ARG A 112 -1.89 -16.35 14.89
CA ARG A 112 -1.64 -17.80 15.08
C ARG A 112 -2.83 -18.70 14.79
N HIS A 113 -4.05 -18.16 14.81
CA HIS A 113 -5.28 -18.87 14.48
C HIS A 113 -5.56 -18.97 12.97
N LEU A 114 -4.84 -18.21 12.14
CA LEU A 114 -5.03 -18.28 10.69
C LEU A 114 -4.53 -19.61 10.13
N PRO A 115 -5.23 -20.18 9.13
CA PRO A 115 -4.84 -21.45 8.50
C PRO A 115 -3.71 -21.29 7.46
N ALA A 116 -2.90 -20.26 7.57
CA ALA A 116 -1.71 -20.01 6.76
C ALA A 116 -0.72 -19.11 7.50
N SER A 117 0.57 -19.33 7.28
CA SER A 117 1.63 -18.53 7.91
C SER A 117 1.91 -17.23 7.17
N THR A 118 1.77 -17.16 5.85
CA THR A 118 2.08 -15.96 5.07
C THR A 118 1.14 -15.75 3.90
N GLY A 119 0.78 -14.48 3.67
CA GLY A 119 0.12 -14.00 2.45
C GLY A 119 1.02 -13.09 1.61
N TYR A 120 2.31 -12.99 1.97
CA TYR A 120 3.30 -12.18 1.26
C TYR A 120 4.03 -13.00 0.18
N GLY A 121 4.70 -12.32 -0.74
CA GLY A 121 5.47 -12.98 -1.79
C GLY A 121 6.85 -13.43 -1.32
N PRO A 122 7.50 -14.34 -2.08
CA PRO A 122 8.76 -14.98 -1.68
C PRO A 122 9.93 -14.00 -1.54
N LEU A 123 9.95 -12.89 -2.26
CA LEU A 123 11.01 -11.88 -2.07
C LEU A 123 10.93 -11.25 -0.69
N TRP A 124 9.71 -10.99 -0.18
CA TRP A 124 9.56 -10.48 1.18
C TRP A 124 10.00 -11.51 2.21
N ILE A 125 9.62 -12.77 2.04
CA ILE A 125 10.05 -13.88 2.91
C ILE A 125 11.58 -14.04 2.93
N LEU A 126 12.26 -13.86 1.80
CA LEU A 126 13.73 -13.88 1.74
C LEU A 126 14.35 -12.68 2.48
N ILE A 127 13.72 -11.50 2.41
CA ILE A 127 14.13 -10.32 3.19
C ILE A 127 13.93 -10.61 4.69
N ASP A 128 12.77 -11.13 5.08
CA ASP A 128 12.47 -11.51 6.47
C ASP A 128 13.51 -12.50 6.99
N ALA A 129 13.86 -13.52 6.19
CA ALA A 129 14.88 -14.51 6.53
C ALA A 129 16.27 -13.89 6.70
N ALA A 130 16.67 -12.98 5.81
CA ALA A 130 17.95 -12.29 5.91
C ALA A 130 18.05 -11.44 7.17
N LEU A 131 16.99 -10.67 7.50
CA LEU A 131 16.95 -9.87 8.72
C LEU A 131 16.87 -10.75 9.98
N GLY A 132 16.11 -11.86 9.94
CA GLY A 132 16.06 -12.85 11.01
C GLY A 132 17.41 -13.50 11.26
N TRP A 133 18.15 -13.85 10.21
CA TRP A 133 19.50 -14.39 10.31
C TRP A 133 20.48 -13.40 10.93
N LEU A 134 20.43 -12.13 10.55
CA LEU A 134 21.25 -11.06 11.13
C LEU A 134 20.94 -10.82 12.62
N ALA A 135 19.66 -10.80 12.96
CA ALA A 135 19.20 -10.54 14.32
C ALA A 135 19.33 -11.74 15.27
N ARG A 136 19.36 -12.97 14.69
CA ARG A 136 19.39 -14.24 15.47
C ARG A 136 18.24 -14.29 16.50
N ASN A 137 18.57 -14.29 17.78
CA ASN A 137 17.61 -14.33 18.90
C ASN A 137 17.33 -12.93 19.49
N GLY A 138 17.75 -11.85 18.82
CA GLY A 138 17.53 -10.49 19.28
C GLY A 138 16.23 -9.89 18.71
N LEU A 139 15.11 -10.01 19.42
CA LEU A 139 13.84 -9.45 18.98
C LEU A 139 13.93 -7.95 18.69
N LEU A 140 14.49 -7.16 19.64
CA LEU A 140 14.66 -5.71 19.45
C LEU A 140 15.56 -5.39 18.26
N VAL A 141 16.64 -6.16 18.06
CA VAL A 141 17.54 -6.01 16.92
C VAL A 141 16.77 -6.23 15.62
N ASN A 142 15.95 -7.27 15.55
CA ASN A 142 15.14 -7.59 14.37
C ASN A 142 14.16 -6.44 14.05
N LEU A 143 13.42 -5.94 15.05
CA LEU A 143 12.50 -4.82 14.88
C LEU A 143 13.23 -3.56 14.39
N VAL A 144 14.39 -3.23 14.95
CA VAL A 144 15.20 -2.09 14.51
C VAL A 144 15.68 -2.28 13.06
N LEU A 145 16.09 -3.48 12.68
CA LEU A 145 16.50 -3.79 11.30
C LEU A 145 15.36 -3.62 10.30
N PHE A 146 14.15 -4.10 10.59
CA PHE A 146 12.97 -3.87 9.74
C PHE A 146 12.65 -2.39 9.60
N LYS A 147 12.68 -1.65 10.70
CA LYS A 147 12.40 -0.20 10.71
C LYS A 147 13.48 0.60 9.98
N ALA A 148 14.74 0.23 10.13
CA ALA A 148 15.84 0.84 9.39
C ALA A 148 15.76 0.55 7.89
N LEU A 149 15.39 -0.69 7.50
CA LEU A 149 15.12 -1.05 6.11
C LEU A 149 13.96 -0.20 5.54
N ALA A 150 12.85 -0.13 6.24
CA ALA A 150 11.68 0.62 5.82
C ALA A 150 11.97 2.13 5.69
N ALA A 151 12.72 2.71 6.64
CA ALA A 151 13.20 4.08 6.59
C ALA A 151 14.12 4.32 5.39
N GLY A 152 15.08 3.43 5.13
CA GLY A 152 15.97 3.47 3.97
C GLY A 152 15.20 3.41 2.66
N LEU A 153 14.18 2.52 2.56
CA LEU A 153 13.31 2.41 1.39
C LEU A 153 12.42 3.65 1.21
N HIS A 154 11.92 4.27 2.28
CA HIS A 154 11.17 5.52 2.22
C HIS A 154 12.06 6.68 1.71
N LEU A 155 13.30 6.77 2.17
CA LEU A 155 14.28 7.74 1.67
C LEU A 155 14.64 7.48 0.21
N ALA A 156 14.83 6.21 -0.19
CA ALA A 156 15.07 5.83 -1.58
C ALA A 156 13.89 6.22 -2.47
N ALA A 157 12.65 5.92 -2.05
CA ALA A 157 11.43 6.32 -2.74
C ALA A 157 11.33 7.84 -2.91
N THR A 158 11.69 8.61 -1.86
CA THR A 158 11.79 10.08 -1.90
C THR A 158 12.74 10.56 -2.99
N GLY A 159 13.94 9.97 -3.06
CA GLY A 159 14.94 10.27 -4.10
C GLY A 159 14.49 9.88 -5.51
N LEU A 160 13.81 8.73 -5.63
CA LEU A 160 13.26 8.24 -6.90
C LEU A 160 12.17 9.18 -7.43
N ILE A 161 11.23 9.62 -6.59
CA ILE A 161 10.19 10.61 -6.97
C ILE A 161 10.86 11.90 -7.47
N TYR A 162 11.86 12.41 -6.74
CA TYR A 162 12.59 13.59 -7.16
C TYR A 162 13.26 13.41 -8.53
N ALA A 163 13.88 12.26 -8.79
CA ALA A 163 14.53 11.95 -10.05
C ALA A 163 13.53 11.82 -11.22
N ILE A 164 12.39 11.15 -10.98
CA ILE A 164 11.34 10.95 -11.98
C ILE A 164 10.69 12.28 -12.33
N LEU A 165 10.29 13.08 -11.34
CA LEU A 165 9.66 14.39 -11.56
C LEU A 165 10.59 15.39 -12.24
N GLY A 166 11.91 15.26 -12.04
CA GLY A 166 12.88 16.05 -12.78
C GLY A 166 12.80 15.88 -14.31
N ARG A 167 12.17 14.79 -14.80
CA ARG A 167 11.93 14.49 -16.21
C ARG A 167 10.48 14.71 -16.64
N LEU A 168 9.52 14.38 -15.77
CA LEU A 168 8.10 14.45 -16.08
C LEU A 168 7.50 15.85 -15.87
N SER A 169 7.88 16.54 -14.80
CA SER A 169 7.29 17.79 -14.34
C SER A 169 8.30 18.53 -13.47
N PRO A 170 9.38 19.11 -14.06
CA PRO A 170 10.47 19.73 -13.29
C PRO A 170 9.98 20.82 -12.32
N GLU A 171 8.93 21.55 -12.70
CA GLU A 171 8.29 22.60 -11.89
C GLU A 171 7.62 22.04 -10.63
N ARG A 172 7.28 20.75 -10.64
CA ARG A 172 6.65 20.06 -9.52
C ARG A 172 7.61 19.19 -8.71
N ARG A 173 8.87 19.15 -9.11
CA ARG A 173 9.87 18.24 -8.57
C ARG A 173 9.95 18.25 -7.05
N LEU A 174 10.04 19.43 -6.44
CA LEU A 174 10.13 19.56 -4.99
C LEU A 174 8.79 19.30 -4.28
N ILE A 175 7.69 19.87 -4.81
CA ILE A 175 6.39 19.69 -4.16
C ILE A 175 5.87 18.26 -4.22
N GLY A 176 6.08 17.54 -5.33
CA GLY A 176 5.72 16.12 -5.44
C GLY A 176 6.59 15.24 -4.54
N THR A 177 7.88 15.58 -4.40
CA THR A 177 8.78 14.90 -3.45
C THR A 177 8.36 15.12 -2.02
N LEU A 178 8.08 16.37 -1.61
CA LEU A 178 7.60 16.69 -0.27
C LEU A 178 6.25 16.04 0.03
N PHE A 179 5.35 16.00 -0.97
CA PHE A 179 4.04 15.36 -0.85
C PHE A 179 4.14 13.90 -0.39
N TYR A 180 5.13 13.15 -0.85
CA TYR A 180 5.38 11.78 -0.43
C TYR A 180 6.23 11.73 0.85
N ALA A 181 7.35 12.43 0.87
CA ALA A 181 8.39 12.30 1.89
C ALA A 181 7.92 12.67 3.31
N TRP A 182 7.11 13.73 3.42
CA TRP A 182 6.65 14.24 4.71
C TRP A 182 5.19 13.90 5.01
N ASN A 183 4.57 13.03 4.22
CA ASN A 183 3.20 12.60 4.47
C ASN A 183 3.13 11.87 5.83
N PRO A 184 2.35 12.37 6.81
CA PRO A 184 2.33 11.79 8.16
C PRO A 184 1.87 10.34 8.18
N LEU A 185 0.92 9.97 7.30
CA LEU A 185 0.48 8.58 7.18
C LEU A 185 1.62 7.68 6.72
N LEU A 186 2.37 8.06 5.67
CA LEU A 186 3.47 7.24 5.17
C LEU A 186 4.60 7.11 6.18
N LEU A 187 4.98 8.18 6.87
CA LEU A 187 6.00 8.12 7.92
C LEU A 187 5.55 7.19 9.06
N TYR A 188 4.30 7.27 9.45
CA TYR A 188 3.75 6.43 10.49
C TYR A 188 3.67 4.97 10.05
N GLU A 189 3.06 4.69 8.92
CA GLU A 189 2.84 3.31 8.46
C GLU A 189 4.14 2.63 8.01
N LEU A 190 4.99 3.35 7.29
CA LEU A 190 6.19 2.73 6.74
C LEU A 190 7.33 2.68 7.76
N VAL A 191 7.48 3.69 8.64
CA VAL A 191 8.63 3.74 9.55
C VAL A 191 8.27 3.29 10.96
N VAL A 192 7.14 3.75 11.54
CA VAL A 192 6.72 3.30 12.88
C VAL A 192 6.26 1.85 12.85
N ASN A 193 5.35 1.49 11.94
CA ASN A 193 4.80 0.14 11.81
C ASN A 193 5.65 -0.80 10.92
N ALA A 194 6.65 -0.26 10.20
CA ALA A 194 7.58 -0.99 9.32
C ALA A 194 6.88 -1.84 8.24
N HIS A 195 5.79 -1.34 7.64
CA HIS A 195 5.10 -2.08 6.60
C HIS A 195 5.96 -2.29 5.34
N ASN A 196 5.87 -3.50 4.78
CA ASN A 196 6.55 -3.90 3.55
C ASN A 196 6.12 -3.10 2.30
N ASP A 197 5.08 -2.31 2.44
CA ASP A 197 4.63 -1.34 1.43
C ASP A 197 5.72 -0.31 1.08
N ALA A 198 6.71 -0.08 1.95
CA ALA A 198 7.90 0.70 1.65
C ALA A 198 8.73 0.07 0.52
N ALA A 199 8.90 -1.27 0.56
CA ALA A 199 9.62 -2.01 -0.49
C ALA A 199 8.83 -2.02 -1.81
N LEU A 200 7.51 -2.26 -1.74
CA LEU A 200 6.64 -2.15 -2.91
C LEU A 200 6.75 -0.77 -3.56
N ALA A 201 6.63 0.31 -2.78
CA ALA A 201 6.71 1.68 -3.27
C ALA A 201 8.05 1.97 -3.95
N ALA A 202 9.17 1.61 -3.32
CA ALA A 202 10.51 1.83 -3.87
C ALA A 202 10.72 1.07 -5.19
N LEU A 203 10.27 -0.19 -5.27
CA LEU A 203 10.40 -1.02 -6.46
C LEU A 203 9.51 -0.54 -7.62
N VAL A 204 8.27 -0.16 -7.35
CA VAL A 204 7.38 0.45 -8.36
C VAL A 204 7.99 1.77 -8.87
N LEU A 205 8.48 2.63 -7.98
CA LEU A 205 9.14 3.89 -8.37
C LEU A 205 10.43 3.65 -9.16
N LEU A 206 11.22 2.64 -8.82
CA LEU A 206 12.40 2.25 -9.59
C LEU A 206 12.01 1.84 -11.01
N GLY A 207 10.92 1.08 -11.16
CA GLY A 207 10.33 0.77 -12.47
C GLY A 207 9.95 2.04 -13.25
N PHE A 208 9.27 2.99 -12.61
CA PHE A 208 8.93 4.28 -13.25
C PHE A 208 10.15 5.13 -13.58
N LEU A 209 11.22 5.06 -12.78
CA LEU A 209 12.48 5.71 -13.13
C LEU A 209 13.08 5.14 -14.43
N PHE A 210 13.07 3.81 -14.60
CA PHE A 210 13.53 3.19 -15.84
C PHE A 210 12.65 3.57 -17.04
N LEU A 211 11.32 3.61 -16.88
CA LEU A 211 10.41 4.12 -17.91
C LEU A 211 10.76 5.56 -18.29
N SER A 212 10.98 6.44 -17.31
CA SER A 212 11.34 7.84 -17.54
C SER A 212 12.70 8.02 -18.23
N ARG A 213 13.57 7.02 -18.13
CA ARG A 213 14.92 7.00 -18.75
C ARG A 213 14.97 6.26 -20.07
N GLN A 214 13.82 5.93 -20.66
CA GLN A 214 13.72 5.15 -21.91
C GLN A 214 14.36 3.74 -21.84
N ARG A 215 14.49 3.20 -20.61
CA ARG A 215 14.97 1.84 -20.34
C ARG A 215 13.80 0.94 -19.91
N GLY A 216 12.70 1.00 -20.66
CA GLY A 216 11.39 0.47 -20.23
C GLY A 216 11.38 -1.02 -19.90
N LEU A 217 12.17 -1.87 -20.56
CA LEU A 217 12.23 -3.29 -20.24
C LEU A 217 12.74 -3.55 -18.82
N LEU A 218 13.62 -2.69 -18.26
CA LEU A 218 14.09 -2.82 -16.87
C LEU A 218 12.98 -2.50 -15.83
N ALA A 219 11.89 -1.87 -16.25
CA ALA A 219 10.75 -1.68 -15.37
C ALA A 219 10.04 -3.01 -15.04
N VAL A 220 10.07 -3.98 -15.96
CA VAL A 220 9.37 -5.27 -15.78
C VAL A 220 9.89 -6.04 -14.55
N PRO A 221 11.20 -6.35 -14.42
CA PRO A 221 11.70 -7.06 -13.24
C PRO A 221 11.52 -6.25 -11.94
N CYS A 222 11.51 -4.92 -11.97
CA CYS A 222 11.20 -4.10 -10.80
C CYS A 222 9.74 -4.28 -10.34
N LEU A 223 8.79 -4.30 -11.27
CA LEU A 223 7.38 -4.52 -10.98
C LEU A 223 7.11 -5.95 -10.50
N ILE A 224 7.81 -6.94 -11.08
CA ILE A 224 7.74 -8.32 -10.60
C ILE A 224 8.34 -8.42 -9.20
N ALA A 225 9.48 -7.79 -8.92
CA ALA A 225 10.04 -7.75 -7.57
C ALA A 225 9.05 -7.11 -6.57
N ALA A 226 8.36 -6.03 -6.96
CA ALA A 226 7.30 -5.45 -6.14
C ALA A 226 6.14 -6.44 -5.89
N ALA A 227 5.74 -7.21 -6.91
CA ALA A 227 4.70 -8.23 -6.79
C ALA A 227 5.15 -9.43 -5.94
N LEU A 228 6.43 -9.76 -5.98
CA LEU A 228 7.05 -10.78 -5.12
C LEU A 228 7.26 -10.30 -3.66
N VAL A 229 7.08 -9.01 -3.38
CA VAL A 229 6.86 -8.48 -2.03
C VAL A 229 5.38 -8.58 -1.68
N LYS A 230 4.50 -8.03 -2.53
CA LYS A 230 3.06 -7.96 -2.29
C LYS A 230 2.29 -8.06 -3.62
N PRO A 231 1.44 -9.09 -3.80
CA PRO A 231 0.84 -9.43 -5.09
C PRO A 231 0.03 -8.31 -5.76
N VAL A 232 -0.48 -7.33 -5.02
CA VAL A 232 -1.22 -6.18 -5.57
C VAL A 232 -0.42 -5.39 -6.60
N ALA A 233 0.91 -5.42 -6.54
CA ALA A 233 1.76 -4.75 -7.52
C ALA A 233 1.64 -5.36 -8.93
N LEU A 234 1.10 -6.59 -9.09
CA LEU A 234 0.77 -7.16 -10.39
C LEU A 234 -0.21 -6.29 -11.19
N LEU A 235 -1.04 -5.48 -10.54
CA LEU A 235 -1.94 -4.56 -11.22
C LEU A 235 -1.21 -3.50 -12.07
N TRP A 236 0.08 -3.27 -11.81
CA TRP A 236 0.91 -2.37 -12.62
C TRP A 236 1.48 -3.02 -13.88
N LEU A 237 1.63 -4.35 -13.90
CA LEU A 237 2.36 -5.01 -14.99
C LEU A 237 1.62 -4.94 -16.33
N PRO A 238 0.33 -5.28 -16.48
CA PRO A 238 -0.39 -5.20 -17.75
C PRO A 238 -0.44 -3.78 -18.35
N PRO A 239 -0.75 -2.70 -17.58
CA PRO A 239 -0.69 -1.33 -18.12
C PRO A 239 0.69 -0.96 -18.63
N VAL A 240 1.77 -1.30 -17.89
CA VAL A 240 3.15 -1.02 -18.31
C VAL A 240 3.53 -1.84 -19.52
N ALA A 241 3.17 -3.12 -19.58
CA ALA A 241 3.43 -3.97 -20.73
C ALA A 241 2.76 -3.43 -22.01
N LEU A 242 1.47 -3.06 -21.92
CA LEU A 242 0.76 -2.47 -23.06
C LEU A 242 1.33 -1.11 -23.46
N TRP A 243 1.71 -0.29 -22.51
CA TRP A 243 2.39 0.98 -22.76
C TRP A 243 3.71 0.76 -23.53
N LEU A 244 4.53 -0.23 -23.14
CA LEU A 244 5.77 -0.59 -23.82
C LEU A 244 5.53 -1.15 -25.23
N LEU A 245 4.53 -2.01 -25.40
CA LEU A 245 4.18 -2.59 -26.68
C LEU A 245 3.64 -1.54 -27.66
N ALA A 246 2.91 -0.55 -27.16
CA ALA A 246 2.35 0.53 -27.97
C ALA A 246 3.41 1.46 -28.57
N HIS A 247 4.63 1.50 -28.02
CA HIS A 247 5.75 2.25 -28.58
C HIS A 247 6.32 1.62 -29.85
N GLU A 248 6.10 0.30 -30.04
CA GLU A 248 6.66 -0.41 -31.19
C GLU A 248 5.76 -0.22 -32.42
N PRO A 249 6.32 0.25 -33.55
CA PRO A 249 5.53 0.56 -34.74
C PRO A 249 5.02 -0.70 -35.45
N HIS A 250 5.83 -1.77 -35.47
CA HIS A 250 5.57 -2.96 -36.29
C HIS A 250 5.34 -4.21 -35.44
N TRP A 251 4.51 -5.12 -35.97
CA TRP A 251 4.17 -6.38 -35.30
C TRP A 251 5.39 -7.22 -34.87
N PRO A 252 6.41 -7.46 -35.72
CA PRO A 252 7.58 -8.25 -35.29
C PRO A 252 8.33 -7.62 -34.09
N ALA A 253 8.43 -6.29 -34.05
CA ALA A 253 9.04 -5.58 -32.92
C ALA A 253 8.20 -5.72 -31.65
N ARG A 254 6.87 -5.66 -31.77
CA ARG A 254 5.94 -5.91 -30.64
C ARG A 254 6.09 -7.33 -30.12
N ALA A 255 6.11 -8.34 -31.03
CA ALA A 255 6.26 -9.74 -30.64
C ALA A 255 7.59 -9.97 -29.91
N ARG A 256 8.71 -9.47 -30.43
CA ARG A 256 10.02 -9.54 -29.75
C ARG A 256 9.99 -8.87 -28.37
N ARG A 257 9.39 -7.69 -28.27
CA ARG A 257 9.26 -6.97 -26.99
C ARG A 257 8.37 -7.75 -26.01
N ALA A 258 7.27 -8.34 -26.47
CA ALA A 258 6.40 -9.19 -25.65
C ALA A 258 7.13 -10.41 -25.09
N ILE A 259 7.98 -11.06 -25.92
CA ILE A 259 8.83 -12.17 -25.46
C ILE A 259 9.77 -11.69 -24.34
N TRP A 260 10.45 -10.57 -24.52
CA TRP A 260 11.33 -10.04 -23.47
C TRP A 260 10.56 -9.65 -22.20
N ILE A 261 9.37 -9.06 -22.32
CA ILE A 261 8.51 -8.76 -21.16
C ILE A 261 8.16 -10.07 -20.43
N ALA A 262 7.76 -11.12 -21.16
CA ALA A 262 7.43 -12.42 -20.58
C ALA A 262 8.65 -13.05 -19.89
N VAL A 263 9.82 -13.07 -20.52
CA VAL A 263 11.06 -13.61 -19.92
C VAL A 263 11.44 -12.83 -18.66
N LEU A 264 11.44 -11.50 -18.72
CA LEU A 264 11.80 -10.64 -17.58
C LEU A 264 10.76 -10.65 -16.46
N ALA A 265 9.53 -11.08 -16.75
CA ALA A 265 8.51 -11.29 -15.74
C ALA A 265 8.59 -12.69 -15.12
N LEU A 266 8.67 -13.73 -15.93
CA LEU A 266 8.58 -15.11 -15.48
C LEU A 266 9.86 -15.59 -14.80
N LEU A 267 11.03 -15.26 -15.34
CA LEU A 267 12.30 -15.77 -14.80
C LEU A 267 12.53 -15.35 -13.34
N PRO A 268 12.42 -14.06 -12.94
CA PRO A 268 12.54 -13.68 -11.54
C PRO A 268 11.47 -14.32 -10.64
N ALA A 269 10.23 -14.45 -11.15
CA ALA A 269 9.16 -15.09 -10.41
C ALA A 269 9.45 -16.57 -10.15
N ILE A 270 9.86 -17.31 -11.16
CA ILE A 270 10.23 -18.74 -11.03
C ILE A 270 11.40 -18.90 -10.04
N LEU A 271 12.45 -18.10 -10.20
CA LEU A 271 13.62 -18.17 -9.31
C LEU A 271 13.28 -17.87 -7.86
N ALA A 272 12.41 -16.88 -7.61
CA ALA A 272 12.02 -16.51 -6.25
C ALA A 272 11.11 -17.55 -5.59
N TYR A 273 10.21 -18.19 -6.34
CA TYR A 273 9.34 -19.23 -5.81
C TYR A 273 10.02 -20.60 -5.72
N ALA A 274 11.06 -20.87 -6.52
CA ALA A 274 11.70 -22.20 -6.59
C ALA A 274 12.07 -22.81 -5.25
N PRO A 275 12.66 -22.05 -4.26
CA PRO A 275 13.01 -22.62 -2.96
C PRO A 275 11.79 -23.03 -2.11
N PHE A 276 10.63 -22.46 -2.40
CA PHE A 276 9.41 -22.60 -1.59
C PHE A 276 8.32 -23.41 -2.30
N TRP A 277 8.59 -23.90 -3.51
CA TRP A 277 7.56 -24.48 -4.36
C TRP A 277 7.05 -25.83 -3.82
N GLN A 278 5.75 -25.88 -3.54
CA GLN A 278 5.01 -27.07 -3.10
C GLN A 278 3.68 -27.17 -3.90
N GLY A 279 3.77 -26.94 -5.21
CA GLY A 279 2.58 -26.93 -6.05
C GLY A 279 1.61 -25.80 -5.69
N VAL A 280 0.32 -26.07 -5.76
CA VAL A 280 -0.74 -25.09 -5.46
C VAL A 280 -0.78 -24.67 -3.99
N ASP A 281 -0.28 -25.50 -3.08
CA ASP A 281 -0.28 -25.22 -1.65
C ASP A 281 0.60 -24.01 -1.29
N THR A 282 1.60 -23.70 -2.12
CA THR A 282 2.40 -22.47 -2.00
C THR A 282 1.53 -21.20 -1.99
N PHE A 283 0.31 -21.24 -2.55
CA PHE A 283 -0.58 -20.08 -2.64
C PHE A 283 -1.70 -20.08 -1.60
N GLN A 284 -1.71 -21.01 -0.64
CA GLN A 284 -2.75 -21.07 0.40
C GLN A 284 -2.89 -19.77 1.17
N GLY A 285 -1.77 -19.10 1.51
CA GLY A 285 -1.78 -17.83 2.20
C GLY A 285 -2.55 -16.74 1.46
N LEU A 286 -2.42 -16.67 0.14
CA LEU A 286 -3.18 -15.73 -0.69
C LEU A 286 -4.68 -16.04 -0.70
N LEU A 287 -5.04 -17.32 -0.75
CA LEU A 287 -6.44 -17.75 -0.67
C LEU A 287 -7.05 -17.39 0.69
N VAL A 288 -6.32 -17.59 1.77
CA VAL A 288 -6.76 -17.18 3.12
C VAL A 288 -6.97 -15.67 3.19
N GLN A 289 -5.99 -14.88 2.70
CA GLN A 289 -6.10 -13.41 2.68
C GLN A 289 -7.32 -12.92 1.88
N SER A 290 -7.68 -13.60 0.78
CA SER A 290 -8.85 -13.26 -0.03
C SER A 290 -10.19 -13.50 0.68
N ASN A 291 -10.18 -14.14 1.83
CA ASN A 291 -11.35 -14.43 2.67
C ASN A 291 -11.36 -13.65 4.00
N ILE A 292 -10.41 -12.75 4.21
CA ILE A 292 -10.41 -11.81 5.33
C ILE A 292 -11.12 -10.54 4.88
N PHE A 293 -12.19 -10.19 5.57
CA PHE A 293 -13.05 -9.04 5.26
C PHE A 293 -12.90 -7.98 6.34
N GLY A 294 -12.47 -6.77 5.95
CA GLY A 294 -12.29 -5.68 6.91
C GLY A 294 -12.19 -4.29 6.27
N ASN A 295 -12.91 -3.32 6.82
CA ASN A 295 -12.78 -1.89 6.55
C ASN A 295 -12.97 -1.42 5.10
N SER A 296 -13.52 -2.24 4.21
CA SER A 296 -13.74 -1.89 2.81
C SER A 296 -15.22 -1.90 2.44
N LEU A 297 -15.59 -1.27 1.32
CA LEU A 297 -16.95 -1.30 0.83
C LEU A 297 -17.45 -2.73 0.55
N PRO A 298 -16.68 -3.61 -0.12
CA PRO A 298 -17.11 -5.01 -0.26
C PRO A 298 -17.32 -5.72 1.08
N ALA A 299 -16.46 -5.47 2.08
CA ALA A 299 -16.63 -6.04 3.41
C ALA A 299 -17.91 -5.53 4.12
N LEU A 300 -18.22 -4.23 4.00
CA LEU A 300 -19.45 -3.65 4.53
C LEU A 300 -20.69 -4.25 3.84
N LEU A 301 -20.66 -4.44 2.52
CA LEU A 301 -21.74 -5.08 1.77
C LEU A 301 -21.93 -6.55 2.18
N ILE A 302 -20.84 -7.28 2.45
CA ILE A 302 -20.92 -8.65 2.99
C ILE A 302 -21.57 -8.66 4.38
N GLN A 303 -21.20 -7.75 5.27
CA GLN A 303 -21.79 -7.65 6.61
C GLN A 303 -23.27 -7.30 6.53
N LEU A 304 -23.65 -6.35 5.69
CA LEU A 304 -25.05 -5.98 5.45
C LEU A 304 -25.84 -7.13 4.87
N GLY A 305 -25.30 -7.81 3.84
CA GLY A 305 -25.96 -8.97 3.25
C GLY A 305 -26.19 -10.12 4.23
N ARG A 306 -25.21 -10.38 5.12
CA ARG A 306 -25.36 -11.36 6.21
C ARG A 306 -26.44 -10.97 7.22
N ALA A 307 -26.55 -9.69 7.54
CA ALA A 307 -27.57 -9.17 8.45
C ALA A 307 -28.98 -9.24 7.83
N LEU A 308 -29.12 -8.92 6.55
CA LEU A 308 -30.40 -8.91 5.85
C LEU A 308 -30.85 -10.31 5.41
N TRP A 309 -29.92 -11.23 5.19
CA TRP A 309 -30.20 -12.59 4.73
C TRP A 309 -29.40 -13.65 5.51
N PRO A 310 -29.69 -13.86 6.80
CA PRO A 310 -28.97 -14.81 7.65
C PRO A 310 -28.98 -16.25 7.11
N ALA A 311 -30.08 -16.65 6.44
CA ALA A 311 -30.25 -17.98 5.83
C ALA A 311 -29.21 -18.29 4.72
N ALA A 312 -28.58 -17.27 4.13
CA ALA A 312 -27.52 -17.47 3.13
C ALA A 312 -26.20 -17.99 3.73
N GLY A 313 -26.09 -18.05 5.07
CA GLY A 313 -24.91 -18.49 5.79
C GLY A 313 -23.84 -17.39 5.93
N ALA A 314 -22.89 -17.60 6.86
CA ALA A 314 -21.87 -16.62 7.21
C ALA A 314 -20.46 -16.95 6.69
N GLY A 315 -20.22 -18.16 6.21
CA GLY A 315 -18.90 -18.62 5.78
C GLY A 315 -18.43 -18.01 4.44
N PRO A 316 -17.14 -18.18 4.10
CA PRO A 316 -16.59 -17.71 2.83
C PRO A 316 -17.28 -18.24 1.59
N GLY A 317 -17.89 -19.45 1.65
CA GLY A 317 -18.67 -20.08 0.57
C GLY A 317 -20.13 -19.65 0.50
N SER A 318 -20.61 -18.78 1.39
CA SER A 318 -22.02 -18.34 1.40
C SER A 318 -22.40 -17.58 0.13
N ALA A 319 -23.68 -17.64 -0.27
CA ALA A 319 -24.19 -16.95 -1.45
C ALA A 319 -23.93 -15.44 -1.41
N VAL A 320 -24.03 -14.81 -0.24
CA VAL A 320 -23.72 -13.40 -0.06
C VAL A 320 -22.25 -13.10 -0.37
N VAL A 321 -21.31 -13.87 0.18
CA VAL A 321 -19.89 -13.66 -0.05
C VAL A 321 -19.54 -13.89 -1.52
N GLN A 322 -20.02 -14.98 -2.12
CA GLN A 322 -19.75 -15.29 -3.52
C GLN A 322 -20.40 -14.26 -4.46
N GLY A 323 -21.61 -13.81 -4.18
CA GLY A 323 -22.28 -12.76 -4.93
C GLY A 323 -21.51 -11.42 -4.91
N ILE A 324 -21.01 -11.00 -3.74
CA ILE A 324 -20.20 -9.78 -3.64
C ILE A 324 -18.84 -9.96 -4.35
N LYS A 325 -18.19 -11.12 -4.22
CA LYS A 325 -16.96 -11.41 -4.99
C LYS A 325 -17.18 -11.30 -6.50
N LEU A 326 -18.26 -11.90 -6.99
CA LEU A 326 -18.63 -11.80 -8.40
C LEU A 326 -18.90 -10.34 -8.81
N LEU A 327 -19.64 -9.59 -8.00
CA LEU A 327 -19.92 -8.17 -8.25
C LEU A 327 -18.61 -7.36 -8.36
N THR A 328 -17.63 -7.58 -7.47
CA THR A 328 -16.35 -6.88 -7.56
C THR A 328 -15.62 -7.18 -8.87
N VAL A 329 -15.64 -8.44 -9.34
CA VAL A 329 -15.04 -8.83 -10.63
C VAL A 329 -15.78 -8.19 -11.80
N VAL A 330 -17.13 -8.25 -11.81
CA VAL A 330 -17.96 -7.67 -12.87
C VAL A 330 -17.78 -6.17 -13.00
N LEU A 331 -17.57 -5.45 -11.90
CA LEU A 331 -17.31 -4.02 -11.91
C LEU A 331 -15.86 -3.70 -12.30
N PHE A 332 -14.91 -4.46 -11.78
CA PHE A 332 -13.49 -4.19 -11.98
C PHE A 332 -13.01 -4.55 -13.38
N ALA A 333 -13.45 -5.66 -13.94
CA ALA A 333 -12.93 -6.14 -15.22
C ALA A 333 -13.12 -5.12 -16.36
N PRO A 334 -14.34 -4.57 -16.63
CA PRO A 334 -14.51 -3.58 -17.68
C PRO A 334 -13.78 -2.27 -17.38
N PHE A 335 -13.75 -1.84 -16.10
CA PHE A 335 -12.98 -0.67 -15.69
C PHE A 335 -11.49 -0.87 -15.96
N TYR A 336 -10.92 -2.02 -15.56
CA TYR A 336 -9.52 -2.33 -15.76
C TYR A 336 -9.16 -2.43 -17.24
N LEU A 337 -9.98 -3.08 -18.05
CA LEU A 337 -9.80 -3.13 -19.51
C LEU A 337 -9.81 -1.73 -20.13
N TRP A 338 -10.67 -0.82 -19.65
CA TRP A 338 -10.64 0.57 -20.07
C TRP A 338 -9.34 1.27 -19.67
N GLN A 339 -8.82 1.05 -18.45
CA GLN A 339 -7.53 1.59 -18.05
C GLN A 339 -6.37 1.00 -18.86
N LEU A 340 -6.42 -0.26 -19.23
CA LEU A 340 -5.47 -0.90 -20.14
C LEU A 340 -5.47 -0.23 -21.53
N TRP A 341 -6.66 0.07 -22.06
CA TRP A 341 -6.77 0.81 -23.31
C TRP A 341 -6.21 2.23 -23.20
N LEU A 342 -6.44 2.94 -22.08
CA LEU A 342 -5.86 4.25 -21.82
C LEU A 342 -4.32 4.18 -21.73
N ALA A 343 -3.79 3.15 -21.09
CA ALA A 343 -2.35 2.91 -21.01
C ALA A 343 -1.76 2.63 -22.40
N TRP A 344 -2.43 1.84 -23.24
CA TRP A 344 -2.06 1.61 -24.63
C TRP A 344 -2.05 2.94 -25.41
N ARG A 345 -3.07 3.76 -25.33
CA ARG A 345 -3.13 5.09 -25.98
C ARG A 345 -2.00 5.99 -25.49
N ALA A 346 -1.74 6.02 -24.19
CA ALA A 346 -0.63 6.78 -23.62
C ALA A 346 0.73 6.29 -24.14
N GLY A 347 0.89 4.98 -24.35
CA GLY A 347 2.07 4.40 -24.98
C GLY A 347 2.29 4.88 -26.41
N ARG A 348 1.23 4.97 -27.21
CA ARG A 348 1.32 5.49 -28.59
C ARG A 348 1.79 6.96 -28.69
N THR A 349 1.61 7.73 -27.63
CA THR A 349 2.06 9.14 -27.52
C THR A 349 3.27 9.30 -26.60
N ALA A 350 3.90 8.20 -26.18
CA ALA A 350 4.99 8.16 -25.20
C ALA A 350 4.68 8.92 -23.88
N SER A 351 3.40 9.05 -23.53
CA SER A 351 2.96 9.79 -22.34
C SER A 351 3.08 8.96 -21.08
N LEU A 352 4.18 9.13 -20.34
CA LEU A 352 4.33 8.49 -19.01
C LEU A 352 3.31 9.06 -18.02
N ALA A 353 2.94 10.33 -18.13
CA ALA A 353 1.88 10.93 -17.32
C ALA A 353 0.51 10.24 -17.50
N GLY A 354 0.19 9.83 -18.74
CA GLY A 354 -1.00 9.04 -19.04
C GLY A 354 -0.99 7.67 -18.36
N LEU A 355 0.15 6.99 -18.36
CA LEU A 355 0.33 5.72 -17.65
C LEU A 355 0.19 5.89 -16.13
N VAL A 356 0.76 6.94 -15.55
CA VAL A 356 0.63 7.26 -14.12
C VAL A 356 -0.82 7.50 -13.74
N ARG A 357 -1.60 8.22 -14.58
CA ARG A 357 -3.04 8.44 -14.37
C ARG A 357 -3.80 7.11 -14.36
N ALA A 358 -3.59 6.29 -15.37
CA ALA A 358 -4.25 4.98 -15.44
C ALA A 358 -3.94 4.11 -14.21
N GLY A 359 -2.69 4.07 -13.78
CA GLY A 359 -2.29 3.36 -12.57
C GLY A 359 -2.89 3.93 -11.29
N PHE A 360 -2.97 5.27 -11.14
CA PHE A 360 -3.66 5.89 -10.03
C PHE A 360 -5.13 5.49 -9.98
N ASP A 361 -5.83 5.57 -11.11
CA ASP A 361 -7.25 5.25 -11.20
C ASP A 361 -7.51 3.75 -10.94
N VAL A 362 -6.61 2.84 -11.39
CA VAL A 362 -6.66 1.41 -11.07
C VAL A 362 -6.53 1.18 -9.56
N MET A 363 -5.50 1.77 -8.92
CA MET A 363 -5.29 1.60 -7.48
C MET A 363 -6.43 2.19 -6.65
N LEU A 364 -6.95 3.35 -7.05
CA LEU A 364 -8.10 3.95 -6.38
C LEU A 364 -9.34 3.05 -6.46
N PHE A 365 -9.66 2.57 -7.66
CA PHE A 365 -10.82 1.70 -7.85
C PHE A 365 -10.67 0.39 -7.08
N TYR A 366 -9.48 -0.20 -7.14
CA TYR A 366 -9.17 -1.42 -6.40
C TYR A 366 -9.36 -1.25 -4.89
N LEU A 367 -8.79 -0.20 -4.32
CA LEU A 367 -8.88 0.09 -2.88
C LEU A 367 -10.31 0.30 -2.41
N LEU A 368 -11.13 1.00 -3.20
CA LEU A 368 -12.48 1.37 -2.79
C LEU A 368 -13.53 0.30 -3.08
N PHE A 369 -13.40 -0.43 -4.21
CA PHE A 369 -14.50 -1.24 -4.75
C PHE A 369 -14.18 -2.72 -4.93
N VAL A 370 -12.90 -3.13 -4.80
CA VAL A 370 -12.47 -4.51 -5.09
C VAL A 370 -11.83 -5.17 -3.88
N GLY A 371 -10.92 -4.47 -3.21
CA GLY A 371 -10.20 -4.98 -2.05
C GLY A 371 -11.17 -5.33 -0.91
N PHE A 372 -11.09 -6.56 -0.40
CA PHE A 372 -11.91 -6.99 0.75
C PHE A 372 -11.39 -6.43 2.08
N GLN A 373 -10.23 -5.81 2.06
CA GLN A 373 -9.63 -5.12 3.18
C GLN A 373 -9.17 -3.73 2.73
N LEU A 374 -9.38 -2.72 3.56
CA LEU A 374 -8.81 -1.39 3.41
C LEU A 374 -8.10 -1.03 4.71
N TRP A 375 -6.78 -0.98 4.66
CA TRP A 375 -5.94 -0.57 5.77
C TRP A 375 -5.22 0.73 5.45
N PRO A 376 -4.86 1.56 6.45
CA PRO A 376 -4.22 2.84 6.20
C PRO A 376 -2.93 2.74 5.39
N TRP A 377 -2.09 1.74 5.60
CA TRP A 377 -0.85 1.53 4.84
C TRP A 377 -1.07 1.19 3.36
N TYR A 378 -2.25 0.69 2.96
CA TYR A 378 -2.57 0.45 1.55
C TYR A 378 -2.63 1.75 0.74
N LEU A 379 -2.80 2.89 1.41
CA LEU A 379 -2.77 4.20 0.74
C LEU A 379 -1.39 4.50 0.13
N THR A 380 -0.34 3.80 0.53
CA THR A 380 0.97 3.86 -0.12
C THR A 380 0.85 3.58 -1.62
N TRP A 381 0.01 2.61 -2.03
CA TRP A 381 -0.18 2.23 -3.43
C TRP A 381 -0.82 3.35 -4.27
N LEU A 382 -1.61 4.20 -3.62
CA LEU A 382 -2.25 5.36 -4.24
C LEU A 382 -1.35 6.61 -4.20
N LEU A 383 -0.58 6.79 -3.11
CA LEU A 383 0.27 7.97 -2.91
C LEU A 383 1.48 7.97 -3.84
N VAL A 384 2.00 6.80 -4.18
CA VAL A 384 3.10 6.65 -5.15
C VAL A 384 2.76 7.30 -6.50
N PRO A 385 1.70 6.89 -7.21
CA PRO A 385 1.32 7.57 -8.46
C PRO A 385 0.83 9.00 -8.22
N ALA A 386 0.14 9.30 -7.11
CA ALA A 386 -0.33 10.65 -6.79
C ALA A 386 0.81 11.67 -6.73
N ALA A 387 1.98 11.27 -6.20
CA ALA A 387 3.16 12.13 -6.14
C ALA A 387 3.70 12.49 -7.54
N LEU A 388 3.55 11.58 -8.50
CA LEU A 388 4.06 11.73 -9.87
C LEU A 388 3.07 12.43 -10.82
N LEU A 389 1.82 12.66 -10.43
CA LEU A 389 0.80 13.26 -11.27
C LEU A 389 1.15 14.71 -11.67
N PRO A 390 0.85 15.14 -12.92
CA PRO A 390 1.02 16.52 -13.36
C PRO A 390 0.06 17.49 -12.66
N ALA A 391 0.28 18.81 -12.83
CA ALA A 391 -0.51 19.85 -12.17
C ALA A 391 -2.02 19.77 -12.48
N ALA A 392 -2.38 19.43 -13.71
CA ALA A 392 -3.76 19.25 -14.14
C ALA A 392 -4.56 18.23 -13.31
N ASP A 393 -3.87 17.28 -12.69
CA ASP A 393 -4.47 16.20 -11.87
C ASP A 393 -4.51 16.52 -10.38
N ASN A 394 -4.52 17.80 -10.01
CA ASN A 394 -4.51 18.21 -8.61
C ASN A 394 -5.70 17.64 -7.79
N TRP A 395 -6.84 17.40 -8.45
CA TRP A 395 -8.00 16.79 -7.81
C TRP A 395 -7.72 15.35 -7.32
N ARG A 396 -6.96 14.54 -8.09
CA ARG A 396 -6.56 13.18 -7.68
C ARG A 396 -5.67 13.20 -6.44
N ARG A 397 -4.72 14.15 -6.37
CA ARG A 397 -3.89 14.34 -5.17
C ARG A 397 -4.70 14.76 -3.95
N ARG A 398 -5.66 15.69 -4.13
CA ARG A 398 -6.55 16.10 -3.03
C ARG A 398 -7.40 14.95 -2.54
N LEU A 399 -7.91 14.11 -3.44
CA LEU A 399 -8.66 12.91 -3.10
C LEU A 399 -7.79 11.92 -2.30
N ALA A 400 -6.55 11.68 -2.75
CA ALA A 400 -5.60 10.85 -2.01
C ALA A 400 -5.31 11.41 -0.61
N LEU A 401 -5.18 12.74 -0.46
CA LEU A 401 -4.99 13.38 0.85
C LEU A 401 -6.22 13.25 1.77
N VAL A 402 -7.43 13.34 1.22
CA VAL A 402 -8.65 13.11 2.00
C VAL A 402 -8.67 11.68 2.55
N LEU A 403 -8.35 10.70 1.71
CA LEU A 403 -8.22 9.31 2.16
C LEU A 403 -7.11 9.15 3.21
N CYS A 404 -5.93 9.76 3.02
CA CYS A 404 -4.84 9.70 4.00
C CYS A 404 -5.23 10.29 5.36
N ALA A 405 -6.02 11.35 5.39
CA ALA A 405 -6.46 11.98 6.63
C ALA A 405 -7.58 11.19 7.33
N SER A 406 -8.40 10.45 6.57
CA SER A 406 -9.57 9.75 7.11
C SER A 406 -9.32 8.27 7.41
N THR A 407 -8.44 7.58 6.68
CA THR A 407 -8.21 6.13 6.91
C THR A 407 -7.63 5.78 8.28
N PRO A 408 -6.80 6.60 8.98
CA PRO A 408 -6.39 6.30 10.35
C PRO A 408 -7.56 6.15 11.34
N LEU A 409 -8.74 6.73 11.03
CA LEU A 409 -9.95 6.53 11.83
C LEU A 409 -10.40 5.06 11.86
N LEU A 410 -9.99 4.25 10.87
CA LEU A 410 -10.26 2.81 10.84
C LEU A 410 -9.57 2.04 11.99
N TYR A 411 -8.55 2.62 12.63
CA TYR A 411 -7.95 2.01 13.82
C TYR A 411 -8.88 2.06 15.05
N PHE A 412 -9.83 3.00 15.09
CA PHE A 412 -10.72 3.17 16.21
C PHE A 412 -11.53 1.90 16.53
N PRO A 413 -12.25 1.26 15.58
CA PRO A 413 -13.03 0.06 15.90
C PRO A 413 -12.19 -1.20 16.09
N PHE A 414 -10.96 -1.25 15.58
CA PHE A 414 -10.13 -2.46 15.58
C PHE A 414 -9.03 -2.43 16.64
N GLY A 415 -8.42 -1.26 16.86
CA GLY A 415 -7.34 -1.08 17.84
C GLY A 415 -7.83 -0.81 19.26
N TRP A 416 -9.11 -0.49 19.45
CA TRP A 416 -9.59 -0.04 20.74
C TRP A 416 -10.57 -1.01 21.33
N GLN A 417 -10.09 -1.83 22.25
CA GLN A 417 -10.89 -2.79 22.98
C GLN A 417 -12.06 -2.09 23.69
N TRP A 418 -11.83 -0.89 24.23
CA TRP A 418 -12.87 -0.07 24.84
C TRP A 418 -14.02 0.21 23.86
N ALA A 419 -13.72 0.61 22.63
CA ALA A 419 -14.74 0.89 21.62
C ALA A 419 -15.56 -0.37 21.29
N ARG A 420 -14.89 -1.52 21.13
CA ARG A 420 -15.56 -2.80 20.88
C ARG A 420 -16.43 -3.27 22.03
N GLN A 421 -16.06 -2.95 23.26
CA GLN A 421 -16.79 -3.35 24.46
C GLN A 421 -17.93 -2.39 24.83
N ASN A 422 -17.79 -1.11 24.52
CA ASN A 422 -18.68 -0.06 25.00
C ASN A 422 -19.55 0.60 23.92
N LEU A 423 -19.21 0.38 22.63
CA LEU A 423 -19.97 0.95 21.52
C LEU A 423 -20.80 -0.12 20.80
N PRO A 424 -22.02 0.21 20.38
CA PRO A 424 -22.84 -0.71 19.62
C PRO A 424 -22.23 -1.02 18.24
N PRO A 425 -22.40 -2.25 17.69
CA PRO A 425 -21.79 -2.67 16.41
C PRO A 425 -22.06 -1.73 15.23
N TRP A 426 -23.22 -1.09 15.17
CA TRP A 426 -23.56 -0.16 14.09
C TRP A 426 -22.70 1.12 14.10
N SER A 427 -22.28 1.59 15.29
CA SER A 427 -21.39 2.75 15.39
C SER A 427 -19.99 2.43 14.88
N LEU A 428 -19.52 1.21 15.10
CA LEU A 428 -18.24 0.74 14.53
C LEU A 428 -18.29 0.64 13.00
N ALA A 429 -19.43 0.20 12.45
CA ALA A 429 -19.67 0.20 11.01
C ALA A 429 -19.69 1.62 10.42
N LEU A 430 -20.26 2.60 11.12
CA LEU A 430 -20.20 4.01 10.71
C LEU A 430 -18.77 4.54 10.68
N VAL A 431 -17.94 4.21 11.67
CA VAL A 431 -16.53 4.60 11.68
C VAL A 431 -15.79 3.96 10.49
N ALA A 432 -16.06 2.69 10.19
CA ALA A 432 -15.49 2.02 9.01
C ALA A 432 -15.94 2.66 7.68
N ALA A 433 -17.10 3.31 7.64
CA ALA A 433 -17.59 4.05 6.47
C ALA A 433 -17.01 5.48 6.36
N LEU A 434 -16.35 6.04 7.37
CA LEU A 434 -15.86 7.41 7.37
C LEU A 434 -14.94 7.77 6.19
N PRO A 435 -14.00 6.92 5.74
CA PRO A 435 -13.21 7.22 4.55
C PRO A 435 -14.06 7.37 3.29
N LEU A 436 -15.09 6.54 3.13
CA LEU A 436 -16.02 6.62 2.00
C LEU A 436 -16.91 7.85 2.10
N LEU A 437 -17.42 8.17 3.29
CA LEU A 437 -18.22 9.38 3.54
C LEU A 437 -17.39 10.64 3.31
N SER A 438 -16.13 10.67 3.75
CA SER A 438 -15.24 11.80 3.51
C SER A 438 -14.99 12.04 2.02
N LEU A 439 -14.89 10.97 1.22
CA LEU A 439 -14.82 11.06 -0.25
C LEU A 439 -16.11 11.60 -0.86
N ALA A 440 -17.26 11.11 -0.41
CA ALA A 440 -18.55 11.59 -0.90
C ALA A 440 -18.74 13.08 -0.61
N LEU A 441 -18.44 13.52 0.62
CA LEU A 441 -18.49 14.93 1.01
C LEU A 441 -17.51 15.79 0.20
N TRP A 442 -16.29 15.27 -0.03
CA TRP A 442 -15.32 15.97 -0.86
C TRP A 442 -15.80 16.08 -2.32
N ALA A 443 -16.37 15.03 -2.89
CA ALA A 443 -16.89 15.03 -4.27
C ALA A 443 -18.02 16.02 -4.42
N VAL A 444 -18.97 16.05 -3.48
CA VAL A 444 -20.07 17.03 -3.43
C VAL A 444 -19.53 18.46 -3.34
N ALA A 445 -18.64 18.73 -2.39
CA ALA A 445 -18.03 20.04 -2.22
C ALA A 445 -17.24 20.49 -3.46
N HIS A 446 -16.58 19.55 -4.13
CA HIS A 446 -15.84 19.83 -5.37
C HIS A 446 -16.79 20.16 -6.54
N TYR A 447 -17.89 19.41 -6.66
CA TYR A 447 -18.93 19.68 -7.66
C TYR A 447 -19.55 21.05 -7.47
N TRP A 448 -19.97 21.39 -6.25
CA TRP A 448 -20.58 22.70 -5.95
C TRP A 448 -19.65 23.89 -6.22
N ARG A 449 -18.36 23.74 -5.86
CA ARG A 449 -17.37 24.79 -6.19
C ARG A 449 -17.17 24.98 -7.68
N ARG A 450 -17.25 23.92 -8.48
CA ARG A 450 -17.17 24.02 -9.95
C ARG A 450 -18.46 24.64 -10.54
N ALA A 451 -19.61 24.28 -10.02
CA ALA A 451 -20.88 24.84 -10.44
C ALA A 451 -20.97 26.33 -10.10
N ALA A 452 -20.51 26.74 -8.90
CA ALA A 452 -20.49 28.14 -8.48
C ALA A 452 -19.47 29.01 -9.24
N ALA A 453 -18.41 28.43 -9.78
CA ALA A 453 -17.37 29.15 -10.54
C ALA A 453 -17.80 29.56 -11.98
N GLY A 454 -18.96 29.12 -12.44
CA GLY A 454 -19.50 29.43 -13.76
C GLY A 454 -18.69 28.91 -14.96
N PRO A 455 -19.19 28.96 -16.19
CA PRO A 455 -18.48 28.48 -17.39
C PRO A 455 -17.29 29.34 -17.83
N GLY A 456 -17.01 30.48 -17.18
CA GLY A 456 -15.99 31.45 -17.58
C GLY A 456 -14.55 31.25 -17.08
N LEU A 457 -14.26 30.27 -16.19
CA LEU A 457 -12.94 30.02 -15.65
C LEU A 457 -12.37 28.64 -16.09
N ARG A 458 -12.57 28.30 -17.36
CA ARG A 458 -11.88 27.16 -17.98
C ARG A 458 -10.62 27.68 -18.68
N SER A 459 -9.56 27.91 -17.94
CA SER A 459 -8.19 28.05 -18.47
C SER A 459 -7.22 27.28 -17.59
#